data_3bf21286af1a5136e881901ecce788e4
#
_entry.id   3bf21286af1a5136e881901ecce788e4
#
_cell.length_a   1.000
_cell.length_b   1.000
_cell.length_c   1.000
_cell.angle_alpha   90.00
_cell.angle_beta   90.00
_cell.angle_gamma   90.00
#
_symmetry.space_group_name_H-M   'P 1'
#
loop_
_entity.id
_entity.type
_entity.pdbx_description
1 polymer ?
#
loop_
_entity_poly.entity_id
_entity_poly.type
_entity_poly.pdbx_seq_one_letter_code
_entity_poly.pdbx_strand_id
1 'polypeptide(L)'
;AALARDLAKEATKKKMAKSPPALLEKALEAIDVIYEETKIGYTVACNTFLYQLDWNEEIATKFKSKYFNNEVTTDDKTAAWKDGAFMDLSLVGKTFSSSIVTVKIGEKRTLDQLIDLQVKRTMDNALSKLQKTYVVFRPITPITSVEPVTARIGMKEGIEAGDKFEVLESETNELGVPTWKKVGKVSVDKKVVVWDNRAGAESPLDENGKPLESPEFTTFKGGKKLMPGVHFIRQSK
;
A
#
# COMPACT_ATOMS: atom_id res chain seq x y z
N ALA A 1 26.10 -5.79 7.02
CA ALA A 1 25.69 -7.10 6.49
C ALA A 1 25.31 -8.07 7.62
N ALA A 2 26.20 -8.38 8.60
CA ALA A 2 25.91 -9.37 9.66
C ALA A 2 24.62 -9.07 10.45
N LEU A 3 24.44 -7.86 10.97
CA LEU A 3 23.23 -7.47 11.72
C LEU A 3 21.96 -7.65 10.90
N ALA A 4 22.01 -7.31 9.62
CA ALA A 4 20.87 -7.43 8.73
C ALA A 4 20.50 -8.91 8.46
N ARG A 5 21.50 -9.78 8.33
CA ARG A 5 21.33 -11.23 8.24
C ARG A 5 20.63 -11.78 9.48
N ASP A 6 21.10 -11.41 10.65
CA ASP A 6 20.55 -11.89 11.92
C ASP A 6 19.09 -11.45 12.11
N LEU A 7 18.77 -10.19 11.78
CA LEU A 7 17.39 -9.68 11.78
C LEU A 7 16.48 -10.42 10.79
N ALA A 8 16.99 -10.72 9.58
CA ALA A 8 16.23 -11.47 8.59
C ALA A 8 15.97 -12.91 9.06
N LYS A 9 16.96 -13.57 9.68
CA LYS A 9 16.80 -14.90 10.27
C LYS A 9 15.79 -14.90 11.42
N GLU A 10 15.84 -13.94 12.32
CA GLU A 10 14.86 -13.81 13.41
C GLU A 10 13.44 -13.59 12.90
N ALA A 11 13.26 -12.70 11.91
CA ALA A 11 11.96 -12.46 11.30
C ALA A 11 11.41 -13.73 10.63
N THR A 12 12.27 -14.49 9.95
CA THR A 12 11.89 -15.76 9.29
C THR A 12 11.53 -16.81 10.32
N LYS A 13 12.30 -16.98 11.39
CA LYS A 13 11.97 -17.88 12.50
C LYS A 13 10.60 -17.55 13.11
N LYS A 14 10.29 -16.27 13.35
CA LYS A 14 8.99 -15.83 13.86
C LYS A 14 7.84 -16.12 12.87
N LYS A 15 8.03 -15.84 11.58
CA LYS A 15 7.03 -16.14 10.54
C LYS A 15 6.77 -17.61 10.33
N MET A 16 7.81 -18.42 10.42
CA MET A 16 7.77 -19.86 10.13
C MET A 16 7.74 -20.74 11.39
N ALA A 17 7.41 -20.19 12.54
CA ALA A 17 7.40 -20.92 13.83
C ALA A 17 6.49 -22.17 13.85
N LYS A 18 5.50 -22.24 12.95
CA LYS A 18 4.59 -23.38 12.78
C LYS A 18 4.89 -24.23 11.56
N SER A 19 5.96 -23.96 10.84
CA SER A 19 6.35 -24.69 9.63
C SER A 19 7.21 -25.92 9.98
N PRO A 20 7.24 -26.96 9.12
CA PRO A 20 8.12 -28.11 9.30
C PRO A 20 9.59 -27.69 9.44
N PRO A 21 10.38 -28.31 10.34
CA PRO A 21 11.77 -27.92 10.60
C PRO A 21 12.64 -27.86 9.33
N ALA A 22 12.51 -28.84 8.44
CA ALA A 22 13.25 -28.87 7.18
C ALA A 22 12.96 -27.69 6.25
N LEU A 23 11.75 -27.12 6.29
CA LEU A 23 11.38 -25.97 5.48
C LEU A 23 11.98 -24.68 6.09
N LEU A 24 11.99 -24.58 7.41
CA LEU A 24 12.63 -23.49 8.13
C LEU A 24 14.16 -23.48 7.89
N GLU A 25 14.79 -24.64 7.95
CA GLU A 25 16.23 -24.80 7.70
C GLU A 25 16.62 -24.33 6.30
N LYS A 26 15.93 -24.81 5.25
CA LYS A 26 16.12 -24.34 3.86
C LYS A 26 15.91 -22.82 3.71
N ALA A 27 14.94 -22.24 4.41
CA ALA A 27 14.71 -20.80 4.37
C ALA A 27 15.86 -20.01 5.05
N LEU A 28 16.43 -20.54 6.12
CA LEU A 28 17.58 -19.92 6.81
C LEU A 28 18.87 -20.06 5.98
N GLU A 29 19.10 -21.20 5.35
CA GLU A 29 20.21 -21.42 4.40
C GLU A 29 20.13 -20.47 3.21
N ALA A 30 18.96 -20.29 2.62
CA ALA A 30 18.75 -19.34 1.53
C ALA A 30 19.09 -17.90 1.95
N ILE A 31 18.82 -17.51 3.20
CA ILE A 31 19.22 -16.23 3.75
C ILE A 31 20.75 -16.14 3.82
N ASP A 32 21.43 -17.18 4.28
CA ASP A 32 22.91 -17.19 4.36
C ASP A 32 23.54 -17.04 2.98
N VAL A 33 23.09 -17.80 1.98
CA VAL A 33 23.56 -17.69 0.59
C VAL A 33 23.38 -16.26 0.05
N ILE A 34 22.20 -15.66 0.24
CA ILE A 34 21.94 -14.28 -0.20
C ILE A 34 22.92 -13.28 0.44
N TYR A 35 23.23 -13.46 1.72
CA TYR A 35 24.12 -12.55 2.44
C TYR A 35 25.61 -12.81 2.16
N GLU A 36 26.01 -14.02 1.84
CA GLU A 36 27.36 -14.34 1.40
C GLU A 36 27.68 -13.76 0.00
N GLU A 37 26.68 -13.73 -0.89
CA GLU A 37 26.78 -13.11 -2.21
C GLU A 37 26.70 -11.57 -2.18
N THR A 38 26.40 -10.97 -1.02
CA THR A 38 26.19 -9.53 -0.88
C THR A 38 27.48 -8.82 -0.50
N LYS A 39 27.98 -7.95 -1.38
CA LYS A 39 29.21 -7.16 -1.11
C LYS A 39 28.97 -5.98 -0.16
N ILE A 40 27.80 -5.33 -0.24
CA ILE A 40 27.41 -4.17 0.57
C ILE A 40 25.94 -4.24 0.88
N GLY A 41 25.55 -3.97 2.14
CA GLY A 41 24.17 -3.88 2.56
C GLY A 41 23.88 -2.57 3.29
N TYR A 42 22.77 -1.95 2.94
CA TYR A 42 22.23 -0.76 3.62
C TYR A 42 20.84 -1.08 4.17
N THR A 43 20.55 -0.54 5.35
CA THR A 43 19.19 -0.63 5.93
C THR A 43 18.51 0.72 5.78
N VAL A 44 17.33 0.72 5.17
CA VAL A 44 16.43 1.87 5.14
C VAL A 44 15.35 1.61 6.18
N ALA A 45 15.17 2.54 7.12
CA ALA A 45 14.17 2.48 8.16
C ALA A 45 13.27 3.72 8.10
N CYS A 46 11.96 3.54 8.28
CA CYS A 46 10.97 4.60 8.22
C CYS A 46 10.00 4.49 9.40
N ASN A 47 9.87 5.59 10.16
CA ASN A 47 8.75 5.79 11.08
C ASN A 47 7.70 6.64 10.35
N THR A 48 6.50 6.14 10.29
CA THR A 48 5.39 6.79 9.59
C THR A 48 4.28 7.10 10.58
N PHE A 49 3.80 8.34 10.54
CA PHE A 49 2.73 8.84 11.40
C PHE A 49 1.53 9.18 10.52
N LEU A 50 0.35 8.72 10.94
CA LEU A 50 -0.91 9.04 10.30
C LEU A 50 -1.62 10.10 11.13
N TYR A 51 -1.90 11.24 10.53
CA TYR A 51 -2.68 12.31 11.11
C TYR A 51 -3.99 12.46 10.34
N GLN A 52 -5.04 12.81 11.05
CA GLN A 52 -6.32 13.21 10.49
C GLN A 52 -6.49 14.70 10.67
N LEU A 53 -6.86 15.41 9.61
CA LEU A 53 -7.27 16.80 9.71
C LEU A 53 -8.61 16.86 10.44
N ASP A 54 -8.68 17.63 11.51
CA ASP A 54 -9.90 17.87 12.26
C ASP A 54 -10.77 18.85 11.48
N TRP A 55 -11.54 18.28 10.53
CA TRP A 55 -12.38 19.04 9.61
C TRP A 55 -13.84 18.67 9.76
N ASN A 56 -14.67 19.65 10.07
CA ASN A 56 -16.12 19.51 10.17
C ASN A 56 -16.83 20.64 9.42
N GLU A 57 -18.15 20.60 9.36
CA GLU A 57 -18.96 21.57 8.61
C GLU A 57 -18.83 23.00 9.15
N GLU A 58 -18.70 23.17 10.48
CA GLU A 58 -18.50 24.47 11.12
C GLU A 58 -17.16 25.07 10.71
N ILE A 59 -16.08 24.30 10.80
CA ILE A 59 -14.74 24.71 10.39
C ILE A 59 -14.72 25.01 8.89
N ALA A 60 -15.33 24.15 8.06
CA ALA A 60 -15.43 24.33 6.61
C ALA A 60 -16.16 25.64 6.26
N THR A 61 -17.25 25.95 6.94
CA THR A 61 -18.02 27.18 6.74
C THR A 61 -17.22 28.42 7.12
N LYS A 62 -16.56 28.40 8.28
CA LYS A 62 -15.68 29.48 8.72
C LYS A 62 -14.50 29.69 7.76
N PHE A 63 -13.86 28.61 7.35
CA PHE A 63 -12.77 28.67 6.38
C PHE A 63 -13.22 29.24 5.03
N LYS A 64 -14.34 28.75 4.49
CA LYS A 64 -14.87 29.22 3.21
C LYS A 64 -15.29 30.70 3.28
N SER A 65 -15.96 31.13 4.35
CA SER A 65 -16.37 32.52 4.52
C SER A 65 -15.19 33.48 4.63
N LYS A 66 -14.05 33.01 5.15
CA LYS A 66 -12.87 33.86 5.37
C LYS A 66 -11.93 33.90 4.17
N TYR A 67 -11.74 32.76 3.48
CA TYR A 67 -10.69 32.59 2.47
C TYR A 67 -11.18 32.18 1.08
N PHE A 68 -12.45 31.82 0.91
CA PHE A 68 -12.97 31.35 -0.36
C PHE A 68 -13.95 32.36 -0.93
N ASN A 69 -13.42 33.33 -1.68
CA ASN A 69 -14.18 34.30 -2.49
C ASN A 69 -14.24 33.78 -3.94
N ASN A 70 -15.08 34.39 -4.77
CA ASN A 70 -15.18 34.05 -6.20
C ASN A 70 -13.86 34.26 -6.97
N GLU A 71 -12.94 35.06 -6.42
CA GLU A 71 -11.61 35.33 -6.96
C GLU A 71 -10.54 35.04 -5.90
N VAL A 72 -10.19 33.75 -5.71
CA VAL A 72 -9.15 33.33 -4.77
C VAL A 72 -7.77 33.72 -5.28
N THR A 73 -7.14 34.70 -4.69
CA THR A 73 -5.81 35.16 -5.02
C THR A 73 -4.70 34.32 -4.37
N THR A 74 -3.45 34.48 -4.84
CA THR A 74 -2.28 33.84 -4.19
C THR A 74 -2.09 34.35 -2.76
N ASP A 75 -2.43 35.59 -2.49
CA ASP A 75 -2.33 36.19 -1.14
C ASP A 75 -3.34 35.57 -0.20
N ASP A 76 -4.58 35.30 -0.63
CA ASP A 76 -5.59 34.58 0.15
C ASP A 76 -5.15 33.18 0.51
N LYS A 77 -4.55 32.43 -0.42
CA LYS A 77 -3.97 31.10 -0.17
C LYS A 77 -2.85 31.16 0.86
N THR A 78 -1.98 32.17 0.74
CA THR A 78 -0.87 32.37 1.68
C THR A 78 -1.38 32.77 3.06
N ALA A 79 -2.40 33.61 3.15
CA ALA A 79 -3.04 34.00 4.40
C ALA A 79 -3.73 32.79 5.07
N ALA A 80 -4.46 31.98 4.30
CA ALA A 80 -5.08 30.75 4.79
C ALA A 80 -4.05 29.75 5.31
N TRP A 81 -2.93 29.58 4.63
CA TRP A 81 -1.83 28.72 5.07
C TRP A 81 -1.17 29.21 6.37
N LYS A 82 -1.01 30.53 6.53
CA LYS A 82 -0.40 31.14 7.72
C LYS A 82 -1.33 31.16 8.93
N ASP A 83 -2.62 31.09 8.70
CA ASP A 83 -3.64 31.12 9.75
C ASP A 83 -3.76 29.78 10.47
N GLY A 84 -2.94 29.06 10.86
CA GLY A 84 -2.97 27.74 11.53
C GLY A 84 -4.28 27.29 12.21
N ALA A 85 -5.21 28.21 12.45
CA ALA A 85 -6.47 27.96 13.18
C ALA A 85 -7.43 26.93 12.54
N PHE A 86 -7.20 26.55 11.27
CA PHE A 86 -8.01 25.58 10.54
C PHE A 86 -7.26 24.28 10.20
N MET A 87 -6.04 24.15 10.72
CA MET A 87 -5.12 23.05 10.37
C MET A 87 -4.81 22.14 11.56
N ASP A 88 -5.76 21.97 12.46
CA ASP A 88 -5.60 21.06 13.58
C ASP A 88 -5.54 19.61 13.10
N LEU A 89 -4.50 18.90 13.55
CA LEU A 89 -4.21 17.52 13.16
C LEU A 89 -4.22 16.64 14.40
N SER A 90 -5.09 15.65 14.39
CA SER A 90 -5.13 14.60 15.42
C SER A 90 -4.31 13.39 14.99
N LEU A 91 -3.41 12.92 15.85
CA LEU A 91 -2.62 11.71 15.59
C LEU A 91 -3.52 10.47 15.64
N VAL A 92 -3.72 9.82 14.51
CA VAL A 92 -4.45 8.54 14.41
C VAL A 92 -3.56 7.37 14.85
N GLY A 93 -2.27 7.41 14.47
CA GLY A 93 -1.34 6.40 14.89
C GLY A 93 -0.01 6.41 14.13
N LYS A 94 0.80 5.38 14.39
CA LYS A 94 2.13 5.25 13.80
C LYS A 94 2.45 3.83 13.39
N THR A 95 3.32 3.67 12.40
CA THR A 95 3.92 2.38 12.02
C THR A 95 5.42 2.53 11.79
N PHE A 96 6.13 1.41 11.90
CA PHE A 96 7.54 1.31 11.58
C PHE A 96 7.72 0.34 10.41
N SER A 97 8.55 0.71 9.44
CA SER A 97 8.95 -0.15 8.33
C SER A 97 10.45 -0.10 8.15
N SER A 98 11.04 -1.22 7.80
CA SER A 98 12.45 -1.29 7.41
C SER A 98 12.63 -2.24 6.25
N SER A 99 13.62 -1.97 5.45
CA SER A 99 14.04 -2.82 4.35
C SER A 99 15.55 -2.75 4.16
N ILE A 100 16.09 -3.75 3.48
CA ILE A 100 17.53 -3.90 3.30
C ILE A 100 17.83 -3.82 1.81
N VAL A 101 18.73 -2.93 1.46
CA VAL A 101 19.35 -2.87 0.14
C VAL A 101 20.56 -3.77 0.12
N THR A 102 20.60 -4.70 -0.81
CA THR A 102 21.78 -5.54 -1.04
C THR A 102 22.27 -5.36 -2.47
N VAL A 103 23.57 -5.14 -2.63
CA VAL A 103 24.21 -5.09 -3.95
C VAL A 103 24.71 -6.49 -4.27
N LYS A 104 24.09 -7.15 -5.25
CA LYS A 104 24.51 -8.47 -5.72
C LYS A 104 25.68 -8.39 -6.69
N ILE A 105 26.43 -9.47 -6.81
CA ILE A 105 27.44 -9.62 -7.87
C ILE A 105 26.71 -9.60 -9.23
N GLY A 106 27.15 -8.73 -10.16
CA GLY A 106 26.49 -8.55 -11.46
C GLY A 106 25.33 -7.56 -11.48
N GLU A 107 25.05 -6.86 -10.37
CA GLU A 107 24.08 -5.77 -10.33
C GLU A 107 24.47 -4.66 -11.32
N LYS A 108 23.55 -4.28 -12.19
CA LYS A 108 23.74 -3.25 -13.22
C LYS A 108 23.39 -1.85 -12.74
N ARG A 109 22.61 -1.75 -11.66
CA ARG A 109 22.18 -0.46 -11.09
C ARG A 109 23.30 0.13 -10.23
N THR A 110 23.43 1.44 -10.26
CA THR A 110 24.33 2.15 -9.36
C THR A 110 23.81 2.09 -7.92
N LEU A 111 24.67 2.34 -6.95
CA LEU A 111 24.28 2.39 -5.54
C LEU A 111 23.16 3.40 -5.30
N ASP A 112 23.22 4.59 -5.91
CA ASP A 112 22.22 5.63 -5.76
C ASP A 112 20.86 5.18 -6.32
N GLN A 113 20.85 4.50 -7.47
CA GLN A 113 19.61 3.90 -8.04
C GLN A 113 19.01 2.82 -7.14
N LEU A 114 19.86 2.02 -6.48
CA LEU A 114 19.40 1.00 -5.54
C LEU A 114 18.82 1.63 -4.27
N ILE A 115 19.46 2.66 -3.73
CA ILE A 115 18.97 3.39 -2.55
C ILE A 115 17.65 4.06 -2.87
N ASP A 116 17.53 4.79 -4.00
CA ASP A 116 16.29 5.43 -4.43
C ASP A 116 15.13 4.42 -4.55
N LEU A 117 15.38 3.31 -5.23
CA LEU A 117 14.39 2.24 -5.37
C LEU A 117 13.97 1.69 -4.00
N GLN A 118 14.93 1.49 -3.11
CA GLN A 118 14.65 0.92 -1.80
C GLN A 118 13.91 1.90 -0.88
N VAL A 119 14.21 3.18 -0.96
CA VAL A 119 13.45 4.22 -0.25
C VAL A 119 11.99 4.19 -0.71
N LYS A 120 11.73 4.18 -2.02
CA LYS A 120 10.39 4.09 -2.59
C LYS A 120 9.65 2.82 -2.10
N ARG A 121 10.29 1.66 -2.15
CA ARG A 121 9.73 0.39 -1.65
C ARG A 121 9.47 0.40 -0.14
N THR A 122 10.35 1.05 0.63
CA THR A 122 10.13 1.20 2.09
C THR A 122 8.94 2.09 2.38
N MET A 123 8.74 3.15 1.60
CA MET A 123 7.55 4.01 1.70
C MET A 123 6.28 3.25 1.32
N ASP A 124 6.27 2.49 0.22
CA ASP A 124 5.15 1.64 -0.17
C ASP A 124 4.77 0.65 0.95
N ASN A 125 5.77 0.01 1.56
CA ASN A 125 5.57 -0.89 2.70
C ASN A 125 5.02 -0.15 3.94
N ALA A 126 5.47 1.06 4.20
CA ALA A 126 5.00 1.89 5.31
C ALA A 126 3.52 2.29 5.13
N LEU A 127 3.15 2.74 3.93
CA LEU A 127 1.77 3.07 3.57
C LEU A 127 0.86 1.84 3.65
N SER A 128 1.29 0.71 3.09
CA SER A 128 0.57 -0.56 3.18
C SER A 128 0.30 -0.98 4.63
N LYS A 129 1.29 -0.84 5.52
CA LYS A 129 1.11 -1.11 6.96
C LYS A 129 0.10 -0.18 7.61
N LEU A 130 0.13 1.12 7.30
CA LEU A 130 -0.87 2.08 7.77
C LEU A 130 -2.27 1.70 7.30
N GLN A 131 -2.45 1.37 6.02
CA GLN A 131 -3.74 0.96 5.43
C GLN A 131 -4.26 -0.33 6.07
N LYS A 132 -3.40 -1.32 6.30
CA LYS A 132 -3.79 -2.57 6.98
C LYS A 132 -4.18 -2.33 8.44
N THR A 133 -3.50 -1.40 9.13
CA THR A 133 -3.71 -1.14 10.56
C THR A 133 -4.91 -0.24 10.83
N TYR A 134 -5.04 0.85 10.06
CA TYR A 134 -6.03 1.90 10.31
C TYR A 134 -7.13 1.90 9.26
N VAL A 135 -8.35 1.55 9.67
CA VAL A 135 -9.51 1.44 8.75
C VAL A 135 -9.80 2.75 8.03
N VAL A 136 -9.63 3.88 8.71
CA VAL A 136 -9.86 5.23 8.14
C VAL A 136 -8.92 5.55 6.97
N PHE A 137 -7.79 4.83 6.87
CA PHE A 137 -6.79 5.04 5.82
C PHE A 137 -6.83 3.96 4.73
N ARG A 138 -7.74 2.99 4.82
CA ARG A 138 -7.88 1.95 3.79
C ARG A 138 -8.42 2.52 2.50
N PRO A 139 -7.78 2.24 1.35
CA PRO A 139 -8.28 2.69 0.07
C PRO A 139 -9.64 2.05 -0.24
N ILE A 140 -10.53 2.84 -0.81
CA ILE A 140 -11.78 2.41 -1.41
C ILE A 140 -11.58 2.51 -2.92
N THR A 141 -11.53 1.37 -3.60
CA THR A 141 -11.14 1.27 -5.01
C THR A 141 -12.33 0.82 -5.85
N PRO A 142 -12.64 1.49 -6.98
CA PRO A 142 -13.73 1.07 -7.84
C PRO A 142 -13.44 -0.29 -8.49
N ILE A 143 -14.48 -1.09 -8.67
CA ILE A 143 -14.46 -2.28 -9.51
C ILE A 143 -14.41 -1.81 -10.96
N THR A 144 -13.45 -2.34 -11.74
CA THR A 144 -13.23 -1.95 -13.14
C THR A 144 -13.87 -2.89 -14.15
N SER A 145 -14.01 -4.18 -13.79
CA SER A 145 -14.69 -5.20 -14.57
C SER A 145 -15.39 -6.20 -13.66
N VAL A 146 -16.35 -6.93 -14.18
CA VAL A 146 -17.09 -7.98 -13.44
C VAL A 146 -16.91 -9.38 -14.03
N GLU A 147 -16.37 -9.51 -15.23
CA GLU A 147 -16.09 -10.77 -15.92
C GLU A 147 -14.68 -10.76 -16.55
N PRO A 148 -13.64 -11.13 -15.80
CA PRO A 148 -13.57 -11.39 -14.36
C PRO A 148 -13.71 -10.10 -13.52
N VAL A 149 -14.01 -10.26 -12.24
CA VAL A 149 -14.03 -9.12 -11.32
C VAL A 149 -12.61 -8.59 -11.12
N THR A 150 -12.39 -7.31 -11.46
CA THR A 150 -11.06 -6.67 -11.36
C THR A 150 -11.13 -5.31 -10.69
N ALA A 151 -10.00 -4.90 -10.08
CA ALA A 151 -9.80 -3.57 -9.57
C ALA A 151 -8.32 -3.16 -9.66
N ARG A 152 -8.05 -1.87 -9.83
CA ARG A 152 -6.69 -1.32 -9.89
C ARG A 152 -6.12 -1.11 -8.49
N ILE A 153 -5.79 -2.22 -7.84
CA ILE A 153 -5.17 -2.29 -6.52
C ILE A 153 -4.20 -3.48 -6.51
N GLY A 154 -3.05 -3.37 -5.88
CA GLY A 154 -2.01 -4.38 -5.99
C GLY A 154 -1.09 -4.53 -4.78
N MET A 155 0.11 -5.02 -5.03
CA MET A 155 1.10 -5.29 -3.98
C MET A 155 1.58 -4.02 -3.27
N LYS A 156 1.50 -2.85 -3.91
CA LYS A 156 1.83 -1.56 -3.28
C LYS A 156 0.92 -1.26 -2.08
N GLU A 157 -0.36 -1.61 -2.20
CA GLU A 157 -1.34 -1.52 -1.12
C GLU A 157 -1.27 -2.73 -0.16
N GLY A 158 -0.27 -3.60 -0.36
CA GLY A 158 -0.03 -4.78 0.47
C GLY A 158 -1.01 -5.92 0.21
N ILE A 159 -1.58 -6.00 -0.98
CA ILE A 159 -2.53 -7.05 -1.35
C ILE A 159 -1.78 -8.36 -1.57
N GLU A 160 -2.34 -9.42 -1.03
CA GLU A 160 -1.85 -10.79 -1.15
C GLU A 160 -2.93 -11.73 -1.68
N ALA A 161 -2.52 -12.84 -2.29
CA ALA A 161 -3.45 -13.84 -2.80
C ALA A 161 -4.35 -14.41 -1.70
N GLY A 162 -5.65 -14.34 -1.91
CA GLY A 162 -6.66 -14.79 -0.95
C GLY A 162 -7.13 -13.73 0.04
N ASP A 163 -6.60 -12.51 0.00
CA ASP A 163 -7.09 -11.40 0.81
C ASP A 163 -8.58 -11.15 0.57
N LYS A 164 -9.28 -10.80 1.65
CA LYS A 164 -10.74 -10.58 1.63
C LYS A 164 -11.04 -9.10 1.57
N PHE A 165 -12.07 -8.78 0.81
CA PHE A 165 -12.56 -7.42 0.60
C PHE A 165 -14.06 -7.33 0.84
N GLU A 166 -14.49 -6.21 1.40
CA GLU A 166 -15.88 -5.79 1.43
C GLU A 166 -16.21 -5.12 0.10
N VAL A 167 -17.39 -5.43 -0.43
CA VAL A 167 -17.96 -4.66 -1.54
C VAL A 167 -18.83 -3.56 -0.94
N LEU A 168 -18.60 -2.34 -1.38
CA LEU A 168 -19.25 -1.14 -0.92
C LEU A 168 -20.01 -0.48 -2.05
N GLU A 169 -21.14 0.10 -1.73
CA GLU A 169 -21.94 0.97 -2.59
C GLU A 169 -21.96 2.37 -1.98
N SER A 170 -21.81 3.39 -2.82
CA SER A 170 -21.88 4.77 -2.36
C SER A 170 -23.36 5.17 -2.25
N GLU A 171 -23.75 5.61 -1.07
CA GLU A 171 -25.06 6.23 -0.80
C GLU A 171 -24.82 7.67 -0.35
N THR A 172 -25.79 8.56 -0.63
CA THR A 172 -25.74 9.92 -0.11
C THR A 172 -26.74 10.03 1.02
N ASN A 173 -26.29 10.49 2.18
CA ASN A 173 -27.20 10.73 3.30
C ASN A 173 -28.08 11.97 3.07
N GLU A 174 -29.03 12.24 3.99
CA GLU A 174 -29.95 13.37 3.94
C GLU A 174 -29.26 14.74 3.88
N LEU A 175 -28.00 14.81 4.33
CA LEU A 175 -27.17 16.04 4.33
C LEU A 175 -26.31 16.16 3.05
N GLY A 176 -26.48 15.27 2.06
CA GLY A 176 -25.67 15.27 0.84
C GLY A 176 -24.26 14.70 1.01
N VAL A 177 -23.95 14.09 2.15
CA VAL A 177 -22.62 13.52 2.44
C VAL A 177 -22.55 12.08 1.93
N PRO A 178 -21.50 11.72 1.13
CA PRO A 178 -21.32 10.35 0.68
C PRO A 178 -21.05 9.41 1.87
N THR A 179 -21.78 8.32 1.92
CA THR A 179 -21.63 7.23 2.89
C THR A 179 -21.41 5.91 2.16
N TRP A 180 -20.86 4.91 2.86
CA TRP A 180 -20.51 3.63 2.27
C TRP A 180 -21.31 2.50 2.92
N LYS A 181 -22.15 1.87 2.13
CA LYS A 181 -22.93 0.69 2.54
C LYS A 181 -22.24 -0.57 2.05
N LYS A 182 -22.05 -1.52 2.95
CA LYS A 182 -21.53 -2.83 2.61
C LYS A 182 -22.63 -3.69 1.99
N VAL A 183 -22.41 -4.11 0.75
CA VAL A 183 -23.37 -4.90 -0.04
C VAL A 183 -22.88 -6.31 -0.37
N GLY A 184 -21.60 -6.62 -0.13
CA GLY A 184 -21.08 -7.94 -0.44
C GLY A 184 -19.63 -8.17 0.03
N LYS A 185 -19.06 -9.26 -0.47
CA LYS A 185 -17.66 -9.63 -0.23
C LYS A 185 -17.07 -10.24 -1.49
N VAL A 186 -15.79 -9.96 -1.74
CA VAL A 186 -14.95 -10.62 -2.74
C VAL A 186 -13.62 -11.01 -2.11
N SER A 187 -12.85 -11.85 -2.74
CA SER A 187 -11.50 -12.21 -2.31
C SER A 187 -10.55 -12.23 -3.51
N VAL A 188 -9.28 -11.89 -3.28
CA VAL A 188 -8.25 -12.01 -4.30
C VAL A 188 -8.16 -13.46 -4.78
N ASP A 189 -8.18 -13.66 -6.09
CA ASP A 189 -8.06 -15.01 -6.67
C ASP A 189 -6.68 -15.59 -6.37
N LYS A 190 -6.66 -16.74 -5.69
CA LYS A 190 -5.41 -17.45 -5.35
C LYS A 190 -4.70 -18.07 -6.55
N LYS A 191 -5.38 -18.19 -7.68
CA LYS A 191 -4.86 -18.80 -8.90
C LYS A 191 -4.21 -17.80 -9.84
N VAL A 192 -4.38 -16.50 -9.59
CA VAL A 192 -3.89 -15.42 -10.44
C VAL A 192 -2.83 -14.62 -9.68
N VAL A 193 -1.83 -14.17 -10.42
CA VAL A 193 -0.79 -13.29 -9.86
C VAL A 193 -1.41 -11.95 -9.47
N VAL A 194 -1.14 -11.49 -8.26
CA VAL A 194 -1.52 -10.15 -7.81
C VAL A 194 -0.71 -9.12 -8.60
N TRP A 195 -1.35 -8.06 -9.03
CA TRP A 195 -0.67 -6.98 -9.74
C TRP A 195 0.46 -6.39 -8.90
N ASP A 196 1.69 -6.43 -9.43
CA ASP A 196 2.84 -5.79 -8.80
C ASP A 196 2.98 -4.35 -9.30
N ASN A 197 2.35 -3.44 -8.60
CA ASN A 197 2.36 -2.00 -8.85
C ASN A 197 3.40 -1.25 -7.98
N ARG A 198 4.34 -1.97 -7.35
CA ARG A 198 5.38 -1.38 -6.50
C ARG A 198 6.43 -0.65 -7.34
N ALA A 199 7.13 0.29 -6.72
CA ALA A 199 8.24 0.99 -7.38
C ALA A 199 9.30 0.00 -7.89
N GLY A 200 9.66 0.11 -9.18
CA GLY A 200 10.63 -0.75 -9.84
C GLY A 200 10.19 -2.21 -9.94
N ALA A 201 8.89 -2.46 -10.04
CA ALA A 201 8.38 -3.77 -10.40
C ALA A 201 8.85 -4.12 -11.81
N GLU A 202 9.37 -5.33 -11.97
CA GLU A 202 9.78 -5.86 -13.27
C GLU A 202 8.64 -6.71 -13.84
N SER A 203 8.38 -6.59 -15.14
CA SER A 203 7.44 -7.48 -15.80
C SER A 203 7.92 -8.93 -15.68
N PRO A 204 7.02 -9.88 -15.38
CA PRO A 204 7.39 -11.29 -15.42
C PRO A 204 7.93 -11.65 -16.81
N LEU A 205 8.90 -12.54 -16.87
CA LEU A 205 9.50 -12.99 -18.11
C LEU A 205 8.84 -14.31 -18.55
N ASP A 206 8.69 -14.50 -19.85
CA ASP A 206 8.32 -15.80 -20.44
C ASP A 206 9.48 -16.79 -20.37
N GLU A 207 9.27 -18.01 -20.87
CA GLU A 207 10.28 -19.08 -20.91
C GLU A 207 11.52 -18.69 -21.74
N ASN A 208 11.41 -17.69 -22.61
CA ASN A 208 12.48 -17.19 -23.48
C ASN A 208 13.13 -15.93 -22.92
N GLY A 209 12.75 -15.46 -21.72
CA GLY A 209 13.26 -14.25 -21.09
C GLY A 209 12.67 -12.96 -21.65
N LYS A 210 11.55 -13.01 -22.40
CA LYS A 210 10.86 -11.85 -22.93
C LYS A 210 9.84 -11.33 -21.90
N PRO A 211 9.76 -10.00 -21.66
CA PRO A 211 8.76 -9.45 -20.75
C PRO A 211 7.34 -9.79 -21.17
N LEU A 212 6.58 -10.36 -20.25
CA LEU A 212 5.14 -10.56 -20.40
C LEU A 212 4.40 -9.27 -20.06
N GLU A 213 3.31 -8.99 -20.77
CA GLU A 213 2.39 -7.92 -20.36
C GLU A 213 1.79 -8.29 -19.00
N SER A 214 2.05 -7.42 -18.02
CA SER A 214 1.47 -7.56 -16.68
C SER A 214 0.15 -6.81 -16.66
N PRO A 215 -0.97 -7.46 -16.28
CA PRO A 215 -2.23 -6.74 -16.16
C PRO A 215 -2.14 -5.66 -15.09
N GLU A 216 -2.62 -4.45 -15.40
CA GLU A 216 -2.65 -3.33 -14.44
C GLU A 216 -3.84 -3.41 -13.48
N PHE A 217 -4.15 -4.61 -13.00
CA PHE A 217 -5.24 -4.88 -12.07
C PHE A 217 -5.04 -6.19 -11.33
N THR A 218 -5.70 -6.32 -10.21
CA THR A 218 -5.83 -7.59 -9.48
C THR A 218 -7.20 -8.20 -9.74
N THR A 219 -7.24 -9.53 -9.89
CA THR A 219 -8.47 -10.30 -10.13
C THR A 219 -9.04 -10.84 -8.82
N PHE A 220 -10.35 -10.74 -8.69
CA PHE A 220 -11.10 -11.16 -7.52
C PHE A 220 -12.11 -12.25 -7.87
N LYS A 221 -12.47 -13.05 -6.86
CA LYS A 221 -13.54 -14.04 -6.89
C LYS A 221 -14.66 -13.67 -5.94
N GLY A 222 -15.88 -14.06 -6.30
CA GLY A 222 -17.09 -13.80 -5.51
C GLY A 222 -17.79 -12.53 -5.96
N GLY A 223 -18.76 -12.10 -5.14
CA GLY A 223 -19.62 -10.99 -5.48
C GLY A 223 -20.72 -11.41 -6.47
N LYS A 224 -21.95 -10.93 -6.22
CA LYS A 224 -23.09 -11.14 -7.11
C LYS A 224 -23.63 -9.79 -7.52
N LYS A 225 -24.09 -9.67 -8.78
CA LYS A 225 -24.72 -8.44 -9.31
C LYS A 225 -23.82 -7.19 -9.16
N LEU A 226 -22.50 -7.37 -9.32
CA LEU A 226 -21.56 -6.26 -9.29
C LEU A 226 -21.70 -5.41 -10.56
N MET A 227 -21.46 -4.10 -10.42
CA MET A 227 -21.49 -3.14 -11.52
C MET A 227 -20.26 -2.22 -11.43
N PRO A 228 -19.45 -2.14 -12.51
CA PRO A 228 -18.33 -1.18 -12.58
C PRO A 228 -18.82 0.26 -12.39
N GLY A 229 -18.06 1.08 -11.68
CA GLY A 229 -18.40 2.47 -11.43
C GLY A 229 -19.44 2.71 -10.31
N VAL A 230 -20.20 1.67 -9.92
CA VAL A 230 -21.18 1.73 -8.82
C VAL A 230 -20.63 1.08 -7.55
N HIS A 231 -19.99 -0.08 -7.72
CA HIS A 231 -19.43 -0.84 -6.61
C HIS A 231 -17.94 -0.60 -6.45
N PHE A 232 -17.53 -0.54 -5.20
CA PHE A 232 -16.15 -0.32 -4.77
C PHE A 232 -15.73 -1.46 -3.83
N ILE A 233 -14.44 -1.64 -3.67
CA ILE A 233 -13.88 -2.62 -2.73
C ILE A 233 -12.99 -1.94 -1.70
N ARG A 234 -13.02 -2.47 -0.47
CA ARG A 234 -12.13 -2.10 0.62
C ARG A 234 -11.64 -3.37 1.32
N GLN A 235 -10.35 -3.46 1.61
CA GLN A 235 -9.78 -4.62 2.28
C GLN A 235 -10.47 -4.84 3.64
N SER A 236 -10.92 -6.08 3.88
CA SER A 236 -11.46 -6.51 5.16
C SER A 236 -10.32 -6.69 6.19
N LYS A 237 -10.69 -6.73 7.46
CA LYS A 237 -9.74 -7.15 8.50
C LYS A 237 -9.37 -8.61 8.34
#